data_92cf3134fb72479b41fdb45c604703eb
#
_entry.id   92cf3134fb72479b41fdb45c604703eb
#
_cell.length_a   1.000
_cell.length_b   1.000
_cell.length_c   1.000
_cell.angle_alpha   90.00
_cell.angle_beta   90.00
_cell.angle_gamma   90.00
#
_symmetry.space_group_name_H-M   'P 1'
#
loop_
_entity.id
_entity.type
_entity.pdbx_description
1 polymer ?
#
loop_
_entity_poly.entity_id
_entity_poly.type
_entity_poly.pdbx_seq_one_letter_code
_entity_poly.pdbx_strand_id
1 'polypeptide(L)'
;RTGFRAHEASVKALMASRVEVKTPYELKEVRGDGTRVTQAVIFQNQTGAEETLPVDAVILALGFKSDPGALRRWGLAWEGRYLRVNARMETNLPGVFAAGDAVYVEGMGNLKLLAVGFGQAAIAVNSAKTYLDPKARFMPGHSSHR
;
A
#
# COMPACT_ATOMS: atom_id res chain seq x y z
N ARG A 1 -15.24 3.94 11.25
CA ARG A 1 -14.79 5.33 11.06
C ARG A 1 -15.94 6.20 10.62
N THR A 2 -15.91 7.47 11.03
CA THR A 2 -16.94 8.45 10.71
C THR A 2 -16.70 9.21 9.39
N GLY A 3 -15.55 8.97 8.72
CA GLY A 3 -15.19 9.66 7.48
C GLY A 3 -14.39 8.79 6.50
N PHE A 4 -14.38 9.24 5.25
CA PHE A 4 -13.66 8.60 4.15
C PHE A 4 -12.19 9.04 4.12
N ARG A 5 -11.30 8.14 3.68
CA ARG A 5 -9.91 8.43 3.33
C ARG A 5 -9.66 8.42 1.82
N ALA A 6 -10.69 8.06 1.06
CA ALA A 6 -10.61 8.01 -0.39
C ALA A 6 -10.44 9.41 -0.97
N HIS A 7 -9.96 9.46 -2.21
CA HIS A 7 -9.85 10.69 -2.98
C HIS A 7 -11.22 11.39 -3.08
N GLU A 8 -11.23 12.70 -2.92
CA GLU A 8 -12.47 13.52 -2.85
C GLU A 8 -13.42 13.27 -4.02
N ALA A 9 -12.89 13.18 -5.25
CA ALA A 9 -13.68 12.87 -6.44
C ALA A 9 -14.41 11.51 -6.34
N SER A 10 -13.76 10.48 -5.76
CA SER A 10 -14.37 9.17 -5.55
C SER A 10 -15.48 9.21 -4.50
N VAL A 11 -15.27 9.96 -3.42
CA VAL A 11 -16.29 10.16 -2.39
C VAL A 11 -17.50 10.91 -2.96
N LYS A 12 -17.26 11.96 -3.75
CA LYS A 12 -18.31 12.72 -4.43
C LYS A 12 -19.13 11.83 -5.39
N ALA A 13 -18.46 10.99 -6.17
CA ALA A 13 -19.11 10.02 -7.08
C ALA A 13 -19.95 9.00 -6.29
N LEU A 14 -19.43 8.48 -5.18
CA LEU A 14 -20.16 7.57 -4.31
C LEU A 14 -21.44 8.22 -3.75
N MET A 15 -21.33 9.43 -3.22
CA MET A 15 -22.47 10.15 -2.63
C MET A 15 -23.52 10.56 -3.66
N ALA A 16 -23.14 10.70 -4.93
CA ALA A 16 -24.06 10.95 -6.04
C ALA A 16 -24.67 9.67 -6.63
N SER A 17 -24.25 8.50 -6.19
CA SER A 17 -24.73 7.20 -6.69
C SER A 17 -25.95 6.71 -5.91
N ARG A 18 -26.51 5.57 -6.35
CA ARG A 18 -27.60 4.86 -5.64
C ARG A 18 -27.10 3.98 -4.48
N VAL A 19 -25.80 3.98 -4.20
CA VAL A 19 -25.21 3.13 -3.17
C VAL A 19 -25.58 3.66 -1.80
N GLU A 20 -26.15 2.82 -0.96
CA GLU A 20 -26.40 3.16 0.46
C GLU A 20 -25.07 3.10 1.22
N VAL A 21 -24.71 4.19 1.89
CA VAL A 21 -23.46 4.31 2.63
C VAL A 21 -23.74 4.20 4.12
N LYS A 22 -23.22 3.16 4.77
CA LYS A 22 -23.36 2.94 6.20
C LYS A 22 -22.02 3.20 6.92
N THR A 23 -21.94 4.29 7.67
CA THR A 23 -20.80 4.62 8.53
C THR A 23 -21.29 5.00 9.92
N PRO A 24 -20.62 4.64 10.99
CA PRO A 24 -19.43 3.78 11.14
C PRO A 24 -19.80 2.32 11.41
N TYR A 25 -20.01 1.57 10.35
CA TYR A 25 -20.32 0.14 10.44
C TYR A 25 -19.15 -0.71 10.00
N GLU A 26 -19.09 -1.94 10.53
CA GLU A 26 -18.16 -3.00 10.11
C GLU A 26 -18.92 -4.30 9.84
N LEU A 27 -18.36 -5.11 8.94
CA LEU A 27 -18.88 -6.45 8.67
C LEU A 27 -18.55 -7.37 9.86
N LYS A 28 -19.58 -8.01 10.42
CA LYS A 28 -19.44 -9.00 11.49
C LYS A 28 -19.42 -10.41 10.93
N GLU A 29 -20.37 -10.73 10.06
CA GLU A 29 -20.60 -12.10 9.59
C GLU A 29 -21.21 -12.08 8.19
N VAL A 30 -20.91 -13.11 7.41
CA VAL A 30 -21.57 -13.40 6.14
C VAL A 30 -22.32 -14.73 6.27
N ARG A 31 -23.58 -14.78 5.91
CA ARG A 31 -24.43 -15.96 5.97
C ARG A 31 -24.86 -16.37 4.58
N GLY A 32 -25.10 -17.68 4.42
CA GLY A 32 -25.55 -18.27 3.16
C GLY A 32 -26.32 -19.55 3.40
N ASP A 33 -26.82 -20.12 2.31
CA ASP A 33 -27.59 -21.37 2.30
C ASP A 33 -26.72 -22.63 2.04
N GLY A 34 -25.40 -22.47 2.01
CA GLY A 34 -24.42 -23.52 1.68
C GLY A 34 -24.01 -23.52 0.22
N THR A 35 -24.72 -22.81 -0.65
CA THR A 35 -24.40 -22.66 -2.08
C THR A 35 -24.06 -21.22 -2.49
N ARG A 36 -24.67 -20.25 -1.83
CA ARG A 36 -24.47 -18.82 -2.10
C ARG A 36 -24.64 -17.97 -0.86
N VAL A 37 -24.09 -16.77 -0.89
CA VAL A 37 -24.30 -15.74 0.12
C VAL A 37 -25.72 -15.20 0.01
N THR A 38 -26.39 -15.04 1.15
CA THR A 38 -27.76 -14.51 1.22
C THR A 38 -27.89 -13.30 2.14
N GLN A 39 -26.99 -13.16 3.12
CA GLN A 39 -27.04 -12.10 4.12
C GLN A 39 -25.65 -11.65 4.55
N ALA A 40 -25.54 -10.37 4.91
CA ALA A 40 -24.40 -9.81 5.64
C ALA A 40 -24.91 -9.22 6.96
N VAL A 41 -24.27 -9.59 8.07
CA VAL A 41 -24.51 -8.96 9.37
C VAL A 41 -23.44 -7.90 9.57
N ILE A 42 -23.87 -6.68 9.79
CA ILE A 42 -23.01 -5.53 10.09
C ILE A 42 -23.30 -5.02 11.51
N PHE A 43 -22.34 -4.34 12.11
CA PHE A 43 -22.53 -3.73 13.42
C PHE A 43 -21.98 -2.31 13.44
N GLN A 44 -22.64 -1.47 14.19
CA GLN A 44 -22.26 -0.07 14.40
C GLN A 44 -21.19 0.00 15.50
N ASN A 45 -20.01 0.54 15.17
CA ASN A 45 -18.82 0.47 16.04
C ASN A 45 -18.93 1.20 17.38
N GLN A 46 -19.84 2.16 17.50
CA GLN A 46 -20.00 2.96 18.71
C GLN A 46 -21.03 2.37 19.68
N THR A 47 -22.10 1.81 19.15
CA THR A 47 -23.24 1.28 19.93
C THR A 47 -23.23 -0.24 20.03
N GLY A 48 -22.55 -0.93 19.12
CA GLY A 48 -22.62 -2.38 18.97
C GLY A 48 -23.93 -2.90 18.34
N ALA A 49 -24.84 -1.99 17.96
CA ALA A 49 -26.10 -2.39 17.33
C ALA A 49 -25.85 -3.12 16.00
N GLU A 50 -26.54 -4.24 15.84
CA GLU A 50 -26.40 -5.10 14.67
C GLU A 50 -27.55 -4.89 13.68
N GLU A 51 -27.24 -5.02 12.40
CA GLU A 51 -28.17 -4.99 11.29
C GLU A 51 -27.89 -6.14 10.33
N THR A 52 -28.93 -6.82 9.86
CA THR A 52 -28.83 -7.87 8.86
C THR A 52 -29.31 -7.34 7.52
N LEU A 53 -28.46 -7.40 6.52
CA LEU A 53 -28.73 -6.95 5.15
C LEU A 53 -28.90 -8.16 4.23
N PRO A 54 -29.95 -8.24 3.39
CA PRO A 54 -30.01 -9.20 2.31
C PRO A 54 -28.97 -8.79 1.24
N VAL A 55 -28.10 -9.74 0.85
CA VAL A 55 -27.05 -9.51 -0.15
C VAL A 55 -26.79 -10.78 -0.95
N ASP A 56 -26.45 -10.62 -2.21
CA ASP A 56 -26.07 -11.74 -3.11
C ASP A 56 -24.55 -11.93 -3.16
N ALA A 57 -23.77 -10.89 -2.82
CA ALA A 57 -22.31 -10.94 -2.78
C ALA A 57 -21.74 -9.96 -1.76
N VAL A 58 -20.55 -10.24 -1.27
CA VAL A 58 -19.79 -9.35 -0.39
C VAL A 58 -18.39 -9.14 -0.96
N ILE A 59 -17.98 -7.89 -1.16
CA ILE A 59 -16.66 -7.52 -1.62
C ILE A 59 -15.88 -6.91 -0.45
N LEU A 60 -14.76 -7.54 -0.07
CA LEU A 60 -13.91 -7.09 1.02
C LEU A 60 -12.73 -6.26 0.48
N ALA A 61 -12.75 -4.96 0.73
CA ALA A 61 -11.68 -4.02 0.40
C ALA A 61 -11.03 -3.45 1.66
N LEU A 62 -10.53 -4.33 2.54
CA LEU A 62 -10.05 -3.99 3.89
C LEU A 62 -8.63 -3.41 3.92
N GLY A 63 -7.94 -3.37 2.77
CA GLY A 63 -6.55 -2.94 2.66
C GLY A 63 -5.58 -4.05 3.06
N PHE A 64 -4.32 -3.64 3.29
CA PHE A 64 -3.23 -4.55 3.59
C PHE A 64 -2.56 -4.19 4.92
N LYS A 65 -2.12 -5.20 5.65
CA LYS A 65 -1.18 -5.06 6.76
C LYS A 65 0.21 -5.40 6.23
N SER A 66 1.14 -4.46 6.34
CA SER A 66 2.54 -4.72 6.05
C SER A 66 3.17 -5.42 7.24
N ASP A 67 3.66 -6.63 7.03
CA ASP A 67 4.50 -7.34 7.98
C ASP A 67 5.88 -7.55 7.35
N PRO A 68 6.92 -6.88 7.86
CA PRO A 68 8.29 -7.04 7.36
C PRO A 68 8.92 -8.40 7.71
N GLY A 69 8.30 -9.20 8.57
CA GLY A 69 8.71 -10.56 8.88
C GLY A 69 10.20 -10.68 9.22
N ALA A 70 10.91 -11.55 8.50
CA ALA A 70 12.33 -11.82 8.73
C ALA A 70 13.24 -10.59 8.50
N LEU A 71 12.83 -9.61 7.67
CA LEU A 71 13.64 -8.42 7.38
C LEU A 71 13.98 -7.61 8.64
N ARG A 72 13.16 -7.68 9.69
CA ARG A 72 13.45 -7.05 10.99
C ARG A 72 14.75 -7.54 11.64
N ARG A 73 15.17 -8.76 11.32
CA ARG A 73 16.38 -9.39 11.87
C ARG A 73 17.63 -9.18 11.04
N TRP A 74 17.53 -8.52 9.87
CA TRP A 74 18.66 -8.34 8.96
C TRP A 74 19.58 -7.17 9.35
N GLY A 75 19.26 -6.43 10.42
CA GLY A 75 20.05 -5.25 10.81
C GLY A 75 19.81 -4.03 9.92
N LEU A 76 18.73 -4.03 9.14
CA LEU A 76 18.31 -2.90 8.33
C LEU A 76 17.85 -1.73 9.22
N ALA A 77 18.13 -0.50 8.80
CA ALA A 77 17.64 0.70 9.45
C ALA A 77 16.16 0.95 9.10
N TRP A 78 15.38 1.36 10.10
CA TRP A 78 13.93 1.55 9.96
C TRP A 78 13.53 2.97 10.38
N GLU A 79 12.55 3.52 9.68
CA GLU A 79 11.77 4.67 10.09
C GLU A 79 10.33 4.21 10.35
N GLY A 80 9.99 4.00 11.64
CA GLY A 80 8.74 3.34 12.02
C GLY A 80 8.63 1.93 11.42
N ARG A 81 7.79 1.77 10.41
CA ARG A 81 7.58 0.48 9.70
C ARG A 81 8.20 0.42 8.30
N TYR A 82 8.94 1.45 7.91
CA TYR A 82 9.53 1.57 6.59
C TYR A 82 11.05 1.39 6.66
N LEU A 83 11.62 0.80 5.62
CA LEU A 83 13.07 0.71 5.43
C LEU A 83 13.63 2.09 5.10
N ARG A 84 14.62 2.56 5.87
CA ARG A 84 15.33 3.80 5.52
C ARG A 84 16.23 3.56 4.33
N VAL A 85 16.12 4.45 3.35
CA VAL A 85 17.01 4.50 2.18
C VAL A 85 17.41 5.94 1.90
N ASN A 86 18.58 6.09 1.29
CA ASN A 86 19.03 7.38 0.76
C ASN A 86 18.41 7.68 -0.62
N ALA A 87 18.77 8.79 -1.25
CA ALA A 87 18.29 9.18 -2.58
C ALA A 87 18.69 8.19 -3.70
N ARG A 88 19.65 7.30 -3.45
CA ARG A 88 20.07 6.23 -4.36
C ARG A 88 19.39 4.90 -4.08
N MET A 89 18.38 4.88 -3.21
CA MET A 89 17.66 3.68 -2.76
C MET A 89 18.55 2.68 -2.04
N GLU A 90 19.69 3.11 -1.52
CA GLU A 90 20.63 2.29 -0.73
C GLU A 90 20.16 2.24 0.72
N THR A 91 20.17 1.06 1.30
CA THR A 91 19.95 0.86 2.75
C THR A 91 21.24 1.10 3.52
N ASN A 92 21.20 0.94 4.85
CA ASN A 92 22.40 0.95 5.69
C ASN A 92 23.32 -0.28 5.48
N LEU A 93 22.82 -1.34 4.82
CA LEU A 93 23.62 -2.53 4.51
C LEU A 93 24.19 -2.41 3.09
N PRO A 94 25.53 -2.49 2.92
CA PRO A 94 26.15 -2.44 1.60
C PRO A 94 25.60 -3.50 0.66
N GLY A 95 25.26 -3.10 -0.57
CA GLY A 95 24.72 -4.01 -1.58
C GLY A 95 23.25 -4.36 -1.42
N VAL A 96 22.55 -3.78 -0.43
CA VAL A 96 21.11 -3.96 -0.21
C VAL A 96 20.38 -2.68 -0.57
N PHE A 97 19.45 -2.78 -1.49
CA PHE A 97 18.62 -1.67 -2.01
C PHE A 97 17.16 -1.96 -1.74
N ALA A 98 16.35 -0.92 -1.59
CA ALA A 98 14.92 -1.06 -1.42
C ALA A 98 14.16 0.08 -2.12
N ALA A 99 12.95 -0.23 -2.62
CA ALA A 99 12.11 0.70 -3.37
C ALA A 99 10.62 0.44 -3.12
N GLY A 100 9.78 1.39 -3.49
CA GLY A 100 8.32 1.30 -3.44
C GLY A 100 7.73 1.60 -2.06
N ASP A 101 6.56 1.05 -1.79
CA ASP A 101 5.76 1.35 -0.60
C ASP A 101 6.45 1.00 0.74
N ALA A 102 7.45 0.11 0.67
CA ALA A 102 8.17 -0.36 1.85
C ALA A 102 9.23 0.61 2.36
N VAL A 103 9.58 1.67 1.61
CA VAL A 103 10.71 2.53 1.93
C VAL A 103 10.31 3.90 2.47
N TYR A 104 11.18 4.45 3.30
CA TYR A 104 11.23 5.85 3.69
C TYR A 104 12.51 6.45 3.09
N VAL A 105 12.36 7.37 2.15
CA VAL A 105 13.50 8.07 1.55
C VAL A 105 13.90 9.24 2.43
N GLU A 106 15.18 9.30 2.80
CA GLU A 106 15.71 10.38 3.62
C GLU A 106 15.44 11.76 3.00
N GLY A 107 14.85 12.66 3.81
CA GLY A 107 14.47 14.02 3.38
C GLY A 107 13.18 14.12 2.55
N MET A 108 12.61 12.99 2.06
CA MET A 108 11.37 12.99 1.26
C MET A 108 10.20 12.28 1.96
N GLY A 109 10.49 11.31 2.81
CA GLY A 109 9.46 10.50 3.46
C GLY A 109 9.01 9.29 2.64
N ASN A 110 7.75 8.90 2.82
CA ASN A 110 7.14 7.75 2.15
C ASN A 110 5.94 8.19 1.30
N LEU A 111 6.06 8.18 -0.01
CA LEU A 111 5.00 8.49 -0.96
C LEU A 111 4.56 7.22 -1.70
N LYS A 112 3.39 6.69 -1.34
CA LYS A 112 2.84 5.42 -1.81
C LYS A 112 2.05 5.59 -3.11
N LEU A 113 2.78 5.74 -4.20
CA LEU A 113 2.23 5.79 -5.55
C LEU A 113 3.00 4.81 -6.45
N LEU A 114 2.29 4.08 -7.29
CA LEU A 114 2.90 3.15 -8.25
C LEU A 114 3.97 3.84 -9.11
N ALA A 115 3.68 5.04 -9.60
CA ALA A 115 4.64 5.82 -10.40
C ALA A 115 5.94 6.13 -9.64
N VAL A 116 5.83 6.45 -8.34
CA VAL A 116 7.00 6.67 -7.47
C VAL A 116 7.78 5.38 -7.27
N GLY A 117 7.07 4.26 -7.02
CA GLY A 117 7.71 2.95 -6.88
C GLY A 117 8.49 2.52 -8.11
N PHE A 118 7.95 2.74 -9.32
CA PHE A 118 8.68 2.48 -10.57
C PHE A 118 9.92 3.37 -10.72
N GLY A 119 9.81 4.66 -10.42
CA GLY A 119 10.96 5.58 -10.44
C GLY A 119 12.05 5.16 -9.44
N GLN A 120 11.66 4.80 -8.22
CA GLN A 120 12.58 4.31 -7.19
C GLN A 120 13.24 2.99 -7.61
N ALA A 121 12.49 2.06 -8.24
CA ALA A 121 13.05 0.81 -8.75
C ALA A 121 14.12 1.06 -9.82
N ALA A 122 13.89 1.99 -10.75
CA ALA A 122 14.88 2.37 -11.74
C ALA A 122 16.15 2.94 -11.09
N ILE A 123 16.00 3.79 -10.06
CA ILE A 123 17.14 4.32 -9.29
C ILE A 123 17.88 3.19 -8.57
N ALA A 124 17.16 2.29 -7.89
CA ALA A 124 17.76 1.17 -7.17
C ALA A 124 18.59 0.26 -8.07
N VAL A 125 18.08 -0.09 -9.26
CA VAL A 125 18.79 -0.94 -10.22
C VAL A 125 20.07 -0.26 -10.74
N ASN A 126 20.01 1.04 -11.06
CA ASN A 126 21.20 1.77 -11.51
C ASN A 126 22.22 1.96 -10.36
N SER A 127 21.76 2.13 -9.12
CA SER A 127 22.62 2.16 -7.94
C SER A 127 23.31 0.81 -7.72
N ALA A 128 22.57 -0.29 -7.82
CA ALA A 128 23.12 -1.64 -7.70
C ALA A 128 24.17 -1.91 -8.80
N LYS A 129 23.90 -1.47 -10.04
CA LYS A 129 24.87 -1.57 -11.14
C LYS A 129 26.17 -0.86 -10.80
N THR A 130 26.12 0.41 -10.33
CA THR A 130 27.34 1.16 -9.99
C THR A 130 28.02 0.64 -8.72
N TYR A 131 27.29 -0.02 -7.84
CA TYR A 131 27.88 -0.73 -6.69
C TYR A 131 28.71 -1.95 -7.15
N LEU A 132 28.21 -2.72 -8.12
CA LEU A 132 28.91 -3.88 -8.66
C LEU A 132 30.05 -3.51 -9.62
N ASP A 133 29.87 -2.46 -10.41
CA ASP A 133 30.86 -1.92 -11.33
C ASP A 133 31.03 -0.42 -11.12
N PRO A 134 32.03 0.01 -10.33
CA PRO A 134 32.28 1.44 -10.08
C PRO A 134 32.60 2.28 -11.32
N LYS A 135 32.94 1.65 -12.47
CA LYS A 135 33.15 2.31 -13.74
C LYS A 135 31.87 2.52 -14.54
N ALA A 136 30.78 1.82 -14.15
CA ALA A 136 29.50 1.98 -14.81
C ALA A 136 28.92 3.37 -14.57
N ARG A 137 28.28 3.92 -15.59
CA ARG A 137 27.52 5.17 -15.45
C ARG A 137 26.22 4.91 -14.71
N PHE A 138 25.90 5.72 -13.72
CA PHE A 138 24.61 5.69 -13.01
C PHE A 138 23.44 5.97 -13.97
N MET A 139 23.57 6.99 -14.81
CA MET A 139 22.59 7.32 -15.85
C MET A 139 22.95 6.57 -17.14
N PRO A 140 22.13 5.61 -17.58
CA PRO A 140 22.30 5.05 -18.92
C PRO A 140 22.08 6.15 -19.95
N GLY A 141 22.92 6.22 -20.99
CA GLY A 141 22.73 7.17 -22.09
C GLY A 141 21.39 6.93 -22.81
N HIS A 142 20.87 7.98 -23.43
CA HIS A 142 19.70 7.84 -24.30
C HIS A 142 20.04 7.07 -25.58
N SER A 143 19.09 6.29 -26.10
CA SER A 143 19.25 5.54 -27.36
C SER A 143 19.52 6.46 -28.56
N SER A 144 19.13 7.75 -28.47
CA SER A 144 19.41 8.78 -29.48
C SER A 144 20.87 9.26 -29.56
N HIS A 145 21.73 8.79 -28.65
CA HIS A 145 23.17 9.10 -28.64
C HIS A 145 24.04 7.92 -29.11
N ARG A 146 23.44 6.93 -29.78
CA ARG A 146 24.16 5.83 -30.43
C ARG A 146 24.34 6.12 -31.92
#